data_5f8b9518217c0d83be3386b3b5677b54
#
_entry.id   5f8b9518217c0d83be3386b3b5677b54
#
_cell.length_a   1.000
_cell.length_b   1.000
_cell.length_c   1.000
_cell.angle_alpha   90.00
_cell.angle_beta   90.00
_cell.angle_gamma   90.00
#
_symmetry.space_group_name_H-M   'P 1'
#
loop_
_entity.id
_entity.type
_entity.pdbx_description
1 polymer ?
#
loop_
_entity_poly.entity_id
_entity_poly.type
_entity_poly.pdbx_seq_one_letter_code
_entity_poly.pdbx_strand_id
1 'polypeptide(L)'
;MFKHLLIVLAFILSAVFAYGQKTIEGKIFSQTTKEAIPYANIGVRNSNVGTISNFDGTFSILIPQRLSNDTLTFSSLGFFKKTMAVNQLEAKKSYTILLDEKATLLKPVVITAKKLKDKTVIFGNRNYTAGNYEPDTVYSGRSIALLIDIKNLPKQSALPIYLKRASLAIFRNNFDLFKFRVRLNKYDSLTGKPGEDLIEKSIVVESNWKTGWITFDLSDLNFQVTGPFFVTFEQLLDLKDRTAIAYGYRRIIRAHPEWLKTDTVFYGGNKQITQRLLMGGIDLPGTFIGASYAKSALDKYSCFVRETSLGEWKKVPMIVAATVTVTGQFKASDKSVTDIPLPIY
;
A
#
# COMPACT_ATOMS: atom_id res chain seq x y z
N MET A 1 -32.28 -42.38 -24.58
CA MET A 1 -32.91 -41.09 -24.28
C MET A 1 -32.50 -40.49 -22.93
N PHE A 2 -32.59 -41.24 -21.82
CA PHE A 2 -32.23 -40.73 -20.47
C PHE A 2 -30.76 -40.28 -20.30
N LYS A 3 -29.79 -40.97 -20.90
CA LYS A 3 -28.37 -40.57 -20.82
C LYS A 3 -28.08 -39.23 -21.50
N HIS A 4 -28.74 -38.94 -22.61
CA HIS A 4 -28.53 -37.62 -23.29
C HIS A 4 -29.19 -36.47 -22.51
N LEU A 5 -30.35 -36.76 -21.85
CA LEU A 5 -31.01 -35.78 -20.98
C LEU A 5 -30.15 -35.41 -19.78
N LEU A 6 -29.47 -36.39 -19.15
CA LEU A 6 -28.54 -36.17 -18.04
C LEU A 6 -27.29 -35.36 -18.44
N ILE A 7 -26.75 -35.60 -19.65
CA ILE A 7 -25.61 -34.85 -20.17
C ILE A 7 -26.01 -33.38 -20.47
N VAL A 8 -27.18 -33.17 -21.07
CA VAL A 8 -27.70 -31.84 -21.34
C VAL A 8 -28.00 -31.10 -20.03
N LEU A 9 -28.55 -31.77 -19.02
CA LEU A 9 -28.82 -31.21 -17.70
C LEU A 9 -27.50 -30.84 -16.97
N ALA A 10 -26.45 -31.67 -17.07
CA ALA A 10 -25.13 -31.41 -16.53
C ALA A 10 -24.45 -30.23 -17.23
N PHE A 11 -24.64 -30.08 -18.56
CA PHE A 11 -24.13 -28.92 -19.31
C PHE A 11 -24.88 -27.65 -18.97
N ILE A 12 -26.18 -27.69 -18.74
CA ILE A 12 -27.00 -26.55 -18.31
C ILE A 12 -26.62 -26.15 -16.86
N LEU A 13 -26.40 -27.10 -15.96
CA LEU A 13 -25.92 -26.84 -14.60
C LEU A 13 -24.50 -26.24 -14.59
N SER A 14 -23.61 -26.67 -15.49
CA SER A 14 -22.25 -26.08 -15.55
C SER A 14 -22.23 -24.65 -16.08
N ALA A 15 -23.18 -24.29 -16.93
CA ALA A 15 -23.32 -22.91 -17.44
C ALA A 15 -23.81 -21.92 -16.36
N VAL A 16 -24.47 -22.40 -15.30
CA VAL A 16 -24.96 -21.54 -14.20
C VAL A 16 -23.83 -21.09 -13.25
N PHE A 17 -22.68 -21.77 -13.27
CA PHE A 17 -21.51 -21.40 -12.46
C PHE A 17 -20.49 -20.50 -13.18
N ALA A 18 -20.82 -19.95 -14.34
CA ALA A 18 -20.05 -18.84 -14.91
C ALA A 18 -20.27 -17.61 -14.01
N TYR A 19 -19.53 -17.51 -12.90
CA TYR A 19 -19.49 -16.32 -12.06
C TYR A 19 -19.07 -15.15 -12.95
N GLY A 20 -20.05 -14.38 -13.40
CA GLY A 20 -19.83 -13.22 -14.26
C GLY A 20 -18.94 -12.21 -13.54
N GLN A 21 -17.74 -11.98 -14.07
CA GLN A 21 -16.87 -10.89 -13.63
C GLN A 21 -17.18 -9.68 -14.49
N LYS A 22 -17.18 -8.49 -13.88
CA LYS A 22 -17.42 -7.23 -14.56
C LYS A 22 -16.15 -6.40 -14.59
N THR A 23 -15.66 -6.05 -15.78
CA THR A 23 -14.56 -5.11 -15.93
C THR A 23 -15.15 -3.70 -16.08
N ILE A 24 -14.73 -2.78 -15.20
CA ILE A 24 -15.06 -1.36 -15.23
C ILE A 24 -13.81 -0.58 -15.60
N GLU A 25 -13.93 0.27 -16.59
CA GLU A 25 -12.82 1.06 -17.12
C GLU A 25 -13.18 2.53 -17.15
N GLY A 26 -12.15 3.39 -17.14
CA GLY A 26 -12.40 4.83 -17.23
C GLY A 26 -11.15 5.65 -16.99
N LYS A 27 -11.39 6.94 -16.73
CA LYS A 27 -10.35 7.91 -16.46
C LYS A 27 -10.76 8.86 -15.34
N ILE A 28 -9.82 9.22 -14.49
CA ILE A 28 -10.03 10.08 -13.32
C ILE A 28 -9.35 11.42 -13.56
N PHE A 29 -10.11 12.49 -13.33
CA PHE A 29 -9.64 13.87 -13.47
C PHE A 29 -9.97 14.70 -12.23
N SER A 30 -9.22 15.77 -12.00
CA SER A 30 -9.61 16.85 -11.12
C SER A 30 -10.82 17.57 -11.71
N GLN A 31 -11.82 17.86 -10.88
CA GLN A 31 -12.97 18.66 -11.27
C GLN A 31 -12.55 20.11 -11.59
N THR A 32 -11.57 20.64 -10.85
CA THR A 32 -11.13 22.03 -10.95
C THR A 32 -10.14 22.22 -12.11
N THR A 33 -9.02 21.49 -12.11
CA THR A 33 -7.94 21.69 -13.09
C THR A 33 -8.19 20.94 -14.40
N LYS A 34 -9.09 19.96 -14.42
CA LYS A 34 -9.32 19.03 -15.53
C LYS A 34 -8.11 18.18 -15.90
N GLU A 35 -7.08 18.19 -15.06
CA GLU A 35 -5.91 17.34 -15.22
C GLU A 35 -6.19 15.91 -14.75
N ALA A 36 -5.52 14.94 -15.36
CA ALA A 36 -5.60 13.55 -14.95
C ALA A 36 -5.03 13.37 -13.53
N ILE A 37 -5.69 12.56 -12.70
CA ILE A 37 -5.21 12.25 -11.35
C ILE A 37 -4.47 10.91 -11.40
N PRO A 38 -3.13 10.92 -11.33
CA PRO A 38 -2.33 9.70 -11.31
C PRO A 38 -2.47 8.97 -9.97
N TYR A 39 -2.44 7.65 -10.05
CA TYR A 39 -2.41 6.75 -8.87
C TYR A 39 -3.58 6.97 -7.89
N ALA A 40 -4.73 7.44 -8.37
CA ALA A 40 -5.95 7.48 -7.57
C ALA A 40 -6.37 6.06 -7.21
N ASN A 41 -6.90 5.88 -6.00
CA ASN A 41 -7.33 4.57 -5.50
C ASN A 41 -8.75 4.28 -5.99
N ILE A 42 -8.97 3.11 -6.56
CA ILE A 42 -10.27 2.62 -7.01
C ILE A 42 -10.51 1.25 -6.38
N GLY A 43 -11.64 1.05 -5.70
CA GLY A 43 -11.92 -0.25 -5.09
C GLY A 43 -13.20 -0.30 -4.30
N VAL A 44 -13.55 -1.51 -3.88
CA VAL A 44 -14.64 -1.76 -2.95
C VAL A 44 -14.07 -1.76 -1.54
N ARG A 45 -14.60 -0.89 -0.68
CA ARG A 45 -14.11 -0.71 0.70
C ARG A 45 -14.20 -2.01 1.48
N ASN A 46 -13.18 -2.26 2.33
CA ASN A 46 -13.06 -3.45 3.17
C ASN A 46 -13.04 -4.77 2.38
N SER A 47 -12.72 -4.70 1.08
CA SER A 47 -12.49 -5.88 0.25
C SER A 47 -11.07 -5.90 -0.29
N ASN A 48 -10.64 -7.06 -0.80
CA ASN A 48 -9.36 -7.18 -1.50
C ASN A 48 -9.52 -6.88 -3.02
N VAL A 49 -10.57 -6.15 -3.41
CA VAL A 49 -10.84 -5.77 -4.79
C VAL A 49 -10.57 -4.29 -4.95
N GLY A 50 -9.48 -3.96 -5.63
CA GLY A 50 -9.06 -2.59 -5.83
C GLY A 50 -7.93 -2.46 -6.86
N THR A 51 -7.78 -1.27 -7.40
CA THR A 51 -6.69 -0.90 -8.32
C THR A 51 -6.30 0.55 -8.09
N ILE A 52 -5.30 1.00 -8.80
CA ILE A 52 -4.93 2.42 -8.91
C ILE A 52 -5.08 2.88 -10.35
N SER A 53 -5.28 4.18 -10.56
CA SER A 53 -5.17 4.76 -11.91
C SER A 53 -3.71 4.77 -12.37
N ASN A 54 -3.51 4.67 -13.67
CA ASN A 54 -2.22 4.89 -14.32
C ASN A 54 -1.80 6.36 -14.21
N PHE A 55 -0.60 6.68 -14.67
CA PHE A 55 -0.07 8.06 -14.66
C PHE A 55 -0.98 9.04 -15.41
N ASP A 56 -1.62 8.60 -16.50
CA ASP A 56 -2.55 9.40 -17.31
C ASP A 56 -3.99 9.41 -16.78
N GLY A 57 -4.22 8.88 -15.58
CA GLY A 57 -5.52 8.79 -14.91
C GLY A 57 -6.40 7.63 -15.38
N THR A 58 -6.02 6.86 -16.39
CA THR A 58 -6.80 5.71 -16.85
C THR A 58 -6.81 4.59 -15.81
N PHE A 59 -7.89 3.83 -15.73
CA PHE A 59 -8.00 2.67 -14.85
C PHE A 59 -8.80 1.54 -15.49
N SER A 60 -8.53 0.32 -15.03
CA SER A 60 -9.35 -0.86 -15.30
C SER A 60 -9.39 -1.71 -14.03
N ILE A 61 -10.60 -2.09 -13.59
CA ILE A 61 -10.81 -2.91 -12.41
C ILE A 61 -11.76 -4.06 -12.70
N LEU A 62 -11.37 -5.27 -12.27
CA LEU A 62 -12.18 -6.46 -12.34
C LEU A 62 -12.98 -6.62 -11.06
N ILE A 63 -14.32 -6.61 -11.15
CA ILE A 63 -15.22 -6.73 -10.00
C ILE A 63 -15.92 -8.10 -10.07
N PRO A 64 -15.73 -8.95 -9.06
CA PRO A 64 -16.43 -10.22 -8.96
C PRO A 64 -17.94 -10.01 -8.73
N GLN A 65 -18.76 -10.92 -9.25
CA GLN A 65 -20.23 -10.89 -9.13
C GLN A 65 -20.72 -10.76 -7.67
N ARG A 66 -20.01 -11.35 -6.72
CA ARG A 66 -20.35 -11.28 -5.28
C ARG A 66 -20.36 -9.84 -4.73
N LEU A 67 -19.73 -8.89 -5.41
CA LEU A 67 -19.69 -7.48 -5.05
C LEU A 67 -20.59 -6.61 -5.94
N SER A 68 -21.52 -7.21 -6.68
CA SER A 68 -22.41 -6.47 -7.59
C SER A 68 -23.32 -5.45 -6.88
N ASN A 69 -23.66 -5.69 -5.63
CA ASN A 69 -24.49 -4.79 -4.82
C ASN A 69 -23.69 -3.83 -3.94
N ASP A 70 -22.36 -3.88 -4.03
CA ASP A 70 -21.47 -3.01 -3.28
C ASP A 70 -21.26 -1.66 -3.96
N THR A 71 -20.45 -0.82 -3.34
CA THR A 71 -20.11 0.51 -3.81
C THR A 71 -18.66 0.59 -4.22
N LEU A 72 -18.41 0.99 -5.45
CA LEU A 72 -17.08 1.32 -5.95
C LEU A 72 -16.72 2.74 -5.49
N THR A 73 -15.56 2.86 -4.84
CA THR A 73 -15.03 4.12 -4.31
C THR A 73 -13.82 4.56 -5.13
N PHE A 74 -13.81 5.85 -5.49
CA PHE A 74 -12.70 6.55 -6.12
C PHE A 74 -12.17 7.58 -5.13
N SER A 75 -10.86 7.59 -4.87
CA SER A 75 -10.26 8.51 -3.92
C SER A 75 -8.79 8.83 -4.26
N SER A 76 -8.38 10.04 -3.94
CA SER A 76 -6.98 10.46 -3.97
C SER A 76 -6.70 11.40 -2.81
N LEU A 77 -5.44 11.45 -2.36
CA LEU A 77 -5.03 12.42 -1.33
C LEU A 77 -5.22 13.83 -1.90
N GLY A 78 -5.80 14.72 -1.09
CA GLY A 78 -6.16 16.08 -1.52
C GLY A 78 -7.50 16.21 -2.24
N PHE A 79 -8.26 15.12 -2.37
CA PHE A 79 -9.56 15.11 -3.05
C PHE A 79 -10.67 14.52 -2.17
N PHE A 80 -11.89 14.97 -2.37
CA PHE A 80 -13.07 14.31 -1.83
C PHE A 80 -13.29 12.97 -2.55
N LYS A 81 -13.64 11.94 -1.79
CA LYS A 81 -13.96 10.63 -2.37
C LYS A 81 -15.28 10.69 -3.14
N LYS A 82 -15.34 9.97 -4.26
CA LYS A 82 -16.57 9.72 -5.03
C LYS A 82 -16.94 8.26 -4.95
N THR A 83 -18.23 7.96 -4.93
CA THR A 83 -18.74 6.59 -4.86
C THR A 83 -19.78 6.35 -5.92
N MET A 84 -19.84 5.13 -6.45
CA MET A 84 -20.85 4.69 -7.43
C MET A 84 -21.27 3.27 -7.08
N ALA A 85 -22.57 2.97 -7.17
CA ALA A 85 -23.06 1.62 -6.96
C ALA A 85 -22.60 0.71 -8.11
N VAL A 86 -22.04 -0.46 -7.78
CA VAL A 86 -21.48 -1.38 -8.78
C VAL A 86 -22.55 -1.85 -9.78
N ASN A 87 -23.78 -2.08 -9.31
CA ASN A 87 -24.90 -2.53 -10.15
C ASN A 87 -25.32 -1.51 -11.22
N GLN A 88 -25.03 -0.22 -11.01
CA GLN A 88 -25.29 0.87 -11.96
C GLN A 88 -24.18 1.03 -13.02
N LEU A 89 -23.05 0.36 -12.84
CA LEU A 89 -21.95 0.43 -13.78
C LEU A 89 -22.07 -0.69 -14.82
N GLU A 90 -21.99 -0.32 -16.08
CA GLU A 90 -22.05 -1.25 -17.22
C GLU A 90 -20.65 -1.76 -17.56
N ALA A 91 -20.52 -3.06 -17.87
CA ALA A 91 -19.27 -3.61 -18.36
C ALA A 91 -18.91 -3.01 -19.73
N LYS A 92 -17.60 -2.82 -19.97
CA LYS A 92 -17.06 -2.29 -21.25
C LYS A 92 -17.45 -0.84 -21.57
N LYS A 93 -18.14 -0.14 -20.67
CA LYS A 93 -18.39 1.29 -20.78
C LYS A 93 -17.25 2.05 -20.12
N SER A 94 -16.68 3.04 -20.81
CA SER A 94 -15.63 3.90 -20.22
C SER A 94 -16.29 5.04 -19.43
N TYR A 95 -15.80 5.24 -18.20
CA TYR A 95 -16.33 6.26 -17.28
C TYR A 95 -15.34 7.40 -17.09
N THR A 96 -15.84 8.63 -17.14
CA THR A 96 -15.10 9.83 -16.71
C THR A 96 -15.47 10.13 -15.26
N ILE A 97 -14.52 10.04 -14.38
CA ILE A 97 -14.68 10.30 -12.95
C ILE A 97 -14.03 11.63 -12.63
N LEU A 98 -14.81 12.57 -12.12
CA LEU A 98 -14.32 13.87 -11.66
C LEU A 98 -14.28 13.87 -10.13
N LEU A 99 -13.13 14.20 -9.53
CA LEU A 99 -12.95 14.36 -8.09
C LEU A 99 -12.80 15.84 -7.74
N ASP A 100 -13.54 16.28 -6.73
CA ASP A 100 -13.43 17.63 -6.19
C ASP A 100 -12.22 17.75 -5.27
N GLU A 101 -11.45 18.82 -5.41
CA GLU A 101 -10.29 19.09 -4.58
C GLU A 101 -10.70 19.53 -3.19
N LYS A 102 -9.98 19.06 -2.19
CA LYS A 102 -10.09 19.58 -0.82
C LYS A 102 -9.28 20.86 -0.71
N ALA A 103 -9.87 21.89 -0.12
CA ALA A 103 -9.13 23.10 0.22
C ALA A 103 -8.04 22.74 1.25
N THR A 104 -6.78 22.79 0.86
CA THR A 104 -5.65 22.60 1.77
C THR A 104 -5.41 23.89 2.53
N LEU A 105 -5.88 23.97 3.77
CA LEU A 105 -5.49 25.02 4.69
C LEU A 105 -4.02 24.81 5.05
N LEU A 106 -3.13 25.62 4.48
CA LEU A 106 -1.75 25.72 4.92
C LEU A 106 -1.75 26.19 6.38
N LYS A 107 -1.34 25.33 7.30
CA LYS A 107 -1.14 25.74 8.69
C LYS A 107 -0.03 26.79 8.73
N PRO A 108 -0.24 27.95 9.35
CA PRO A 108 0.79 28.99 9.44
C PRO A 108 2.01 28.41 10.15
N VAL A 109 3.19 28.62 9.57
CA VAL A 109 4.47 28.28 10.20
C VAL A 109 4.73 29.33 11.25
N VAL A 110 4.62 28.97 12.52
CA VAL A 110 5.05 29.84 13.63
C VAL A 110 6.56 29.71 13.74
N ILE A 111 7.28 30.67 13.20
CA ILE A 111 8.74 30.81 13.38
C ILE A 111 9.01 31.38 14.77
N THR A 112 9.27 30.51 15.73
CA THR A 112 9.81 30.95 17.03
C THR A 112 11.33 31.09 16.92
N ALA A 113 11.80 32.33 16.95
CA ALA A 113 13.22 32.66 16.90
C ALA A 113 13.88 32.33 18.24
N LYS A 114 14.17 31.04 18.49
CA LYS A 114 15.17 30.62 19.47
C LYS A 114 16.20 29.74 18.79
N LYS A 115 17.48 30.17 18.79
CA LYS A 115 18.63 29.36 18.37
C LYS A 115 18.84 28.15 19.32
N LEU A 116 17.92 27.20 19.32
CA LEU A 116 18.11 25.91 19.96
C LEU A 116 18.58 24.97 18.85
N LYS A 117 19.66 24.22 19.09
CA LYS A 117 20.15 23.22 18.11
C LYS A 117 19.12 22.10 18.04
N ASP A 118 18.38 22.06 16.95
CA ASP A 118 17.51 20.95 16.67
C ASP A 118 18.35 19.68 16.51
N LYS A 119 17.99 18.64 17.23
CA LYS A 119 18.55 17.30 17.06
C LYS A 119 17.65 16.49 16.17
N THR A 120 18.26 15.63 15.38
CA THR A 120 17.58 14.67 14.52
C THR A 120 17.60 13.30 15.16
N VAL A 121 16.45 12.63 15.23
CA VAL A 121 16.32 11.28 15.78
C VAL A 121 15.62 10.39 14.76
N ILE A 122 16.07 9.15 14.65
CA ILE A 122 15.51 8.16 13.73
C ILE A 122 14.81 7.06 14.53
N PHE A 123 13.55 6.78 14.16
CA PHE A 123 12.72 5.74 14.74
C PHE A 123 12.35 4.70 13.71
N GLY A 124 11.99 3.52 14.19
CA GLY A 124 11.55 2.41 13.36
C GLY A 124 12.55 1.26 13.33
N ASN A 125 12.27 0.29 12.48
CA ASN A 125 13.08 -0.91 12.35
C ASN A 125 14.09 -0.75 11.21
N ARG A 126 15.38 -0.87 11.55
CA ARG A 126 16.48 -0.81 10.56
C ARG A 126 16.95 -2.18 10.11
N ASN A 127 16.58 -3.23 10.84
CA ASN A 127 17.08 -4.57 10.60
C ASN A 127 16.13 -5.36 9.72
N TYR A 128 16.68 -6.02 8.73
CA TYR A 128 15.95 -7.00 7.93
C TYR A 128 16.86 -8.15 7.54
N THR A 129 16.29 -9.34 7.52
CA THR A 129 16.98 -10.58 7.17
C THR A 129 16.35 -11.27 5.97
N ALA A 130 15.21 -10.79 5.53
CA ALA A 130 14.44 -11.35 4.42
C ALA A 130 13.75 -10.26 3.61
N GLY A 131 13.39 -10.60 2.38
CA GLY A 131 12.47 -9.81 1.56
C GLY A 131 11.04 -10.27 1.79
N ASN A 132 10.10 -9.34 1.87
CA ASN A 132 8.68 -9.63 1.76
C ASN A 132 8.18 -9.20 0.39
N TYR A 133 7.49 -10.11 -0.28
CA TYR A 133 6.93 -9.90 -1.60
C TYR A 133 5.66 -10.72 -1.77
N GLU A 134 4.56 -10.05 -1.96
CA GLU A 134 3.27 -10.66 -2.22
C GLU A 134 2.57 -9.85 -3.32
N PRO A 135 2.98 -10.02 -4.59
CA PRO A 135 2.39 -9.27 -5.69
C PRO A 135 1.02 -9.82 -6.00
N ASP A 136 0.08 -8.93 -6.21
CA ASP A 136 -1.18 -9.25 -6.86
C ASP A 136 -1.13 -8.80 -8.32
N THR A 137 -1.44 -9.71 -9.24
CA THR A 137 -1.45 -9.43 -10.68
C THR A 137 -2.78 -8.89 -11.18
N VAL A 138 -3.83 -8.99 -10.36
CA VAL A 138 -5.18 -8.53 -10.67
C VAL A 138 -5.45 -7.17 -10.03
N TYR A 139 -5.08 -7.04 -8.75
CA TYR A 139 -5.36 -5.85 -7.96
C TYR A 139 -4.08 -5.09 -7.62
N SER A 140 -4.22 -3.85 -7.18
CA SER A 140 -3.10 -2.96 -6.83
C SER A 140 -3.40 -2.14 -5.59
N GLY A 141 -2.35 -1.49 -5.06
CA GLY A 141 -2.44 -0.63 -3.88
C GLY A 141 -2.15 -1.36 -2.57
N ARG A 142 -1.43 -2.50 -2.63
CA ARG A 142 -0.95 -3.19 -1.43
C ARG A 142 -0.13 -2.24 -0.58
N SER A 143 -0.45 -2.18 0.69
CA SER A 143 0.17 -1.25 1.63
C SER A 143 0.68 -1.98 2.86
N ILE A 144 1.83 -1.52 3.39
CA ILE A 144 2.39 -1.97 4.64
C ILE A 144 2.56 -0.77 5.57
N ALA A 145 2.10 -0.90 6.81
CA ALA A 145 2.12 0.16 7.81
C ALA A 145 2.91 -0.26 9.04
N LEU A 146 3.86 0.59 9.46
CA LEU A 146 4.63 0.44 10.69
C LEU A 146 4.12 1.44 11.72
N LEU A 147 3.78 0.96 12.92
CA LEU A 147 3.44 1.83 14.04
C LEU A 147 4.68 2.56 14.55
N ILE A 148 4.61 3.87 14.58
CA ILE A 148 5.57 4.75 15.22
C ILE A 148 4.98 5.24 16.54
N ASP A 149 5.48 4.71 17.65
CA ASP A 149 5.02 5.10 18.98
C ASP A 149 5.99 6.11 19.59
N ILE A 150 5.50 7.33 19.82
CA ILE A 150 6.28 8.41 20.40
C ILE A 150 6.64 8.20 21.88
N LYS A 151 6.01 7.23 22.57
CA LYS A 151 6.41 6.85 23.93
C LYS A 151 7.84 6.31 23.98
N ASN A 152 8.33 5.82 22.84
CA ASN A 152 9.70 5.36 22.66
C ASN A 152 10.66 6.51 22.29
N LEU A 153 10.16 7.74 22.24
CA LEU A 153 11.00 8.93 22.07
C LEU A 153 11.85 9.17 23.31
N PRO A 154 13.10 9.60 23.14
CA PRO A 154 13.89 10.13 24.24
C PRO A 154 13.09 11.17 25.02
N LYS A 155 13.26 11.20 26.35
CA LYS A 155 12.59 12.21 27.18
C LYS A 155 12.88 13.60 26.64
N GLN A 156 11.83 14.26 26.15
CA GLN A 156 11.92 15.58 25.55
C GLN A 156 12.23 16.67 26.55
N SER A 157 12.96 17.69 26.09
CA SER A 157 13.12 18.92 26.82
C SER A 157 12.08 19.98 26.44
N ALA A 158 11.54 19.96 25.24
CA ALA A 158 10.47 20.84 24.75
C ALA A 158 9.85 20.36 23.43
N LEU A 159 8.61 20.74 23.18
CA LEU A 159 7.88 20.58 21.93
C LEU A 159 8.12 21.81 21.04
N PRO A 160 7.88 21.76 19.73
CA PRO A 160 7.31 20.64 18.95
C PRO A 160 8.34 19.72 18.27
N ILE A 161 7.91 18.50 17.88
CA ILE A 161 8.67 17.56 17.06
C ILE A 161 8.07 17.55 15.67
N TYR A 162 8.92 17.61 14.64
CA TYR A 162 8.50 17.60 13.26
C TYR A 162 9.05 16.38 12.51
N LEU A 163 8.19 15.72 11.74
CA LEU A 163 8.59 14.67 10.82
C LEU A 163 9.34 15.28 9.64
N LYS A 164 10.51 14.71 9.32
CA LYS A 164 11.35 15.18 8.21
C LYS A 164 11.43 14.19 7.07
N ARG A 165 11.54 12.90 7.37
CA ARG A 165 11.72 11.86 6.36
C ARG A 165 11.04 10.57 6.79
N ALA A 166 10.63 9.78 5.80
CA ALA A 166 10.35 8.36 5.95
C ALA A 166 11.28 7.59 5.03
N SER A 167 11.73 6.40 5.44
CA SER A 167 12.61 5.57 4.62
C SER A 167 12.13 4.13 4.64
N LEU A 168 12.28 3.44 3.52
CA LEU A 168 11.90 2.04 3.30
C LEU A 168 13.09 1.28 2.75
N ALA A 169 13.39 0.12 3.31
CA ALA A 169 14.44 -0.76 2.79
C ALA A 169 13.91 -1.57 1.61
N ILE A 170 14.62 -1.52 0.50
CA ILE A 170 14.44 -2.40 -0.64
C ILE A 170 15.42 -3.56 -0.49
N PHE A 171 14.88 -4.76 -0.25
CA PHE A 171 15.67 -5.98 -0.15
C PHE A 171 16.23 -6.38 -1.52
N ARG A 172 15.36 -6.34 -2.54
CA ARG A 172 15.71 -6.59 -3.93
C ARG A 172 14.66 -6.00 -4.86
N ASN A 173 15.10 -5.46 -5.98
CA ASN A 173 14.22 -5.00 -7.04
C ASN A 173 14.63 -5.58 -8.39
N ASN A 174 13.69 -6.27 -9.04
CA ASN A 174 13.84 -6.85 -10.37
C ASN A 174 13.10 -6.06 -11.46
N PHE A 175 12.50 -4.90 -11.12
CA PHE A 175 11.95 -3.96 -12.09
C PHE A 175 13.01 -2.96 -12.56
N ASP A 176 12.79 -2.39 -13.73
CA ASP A 176 13.57 -1.24 -14.21
C ASP A 176 13.24 0.00 -13.37
N LEU A 177 11.96 0.18 -13.04
CA LEU A 177 11.45 1.26 -12.23
C LEU A 177 10.35 0.73 -11.31
N PHE A 178 10.39 1.08 -10.04
CA PHE A 178 9.32 0.81 -9.08
C PHE A 178 8.83 2.10 -8.43
N LYS A 179 7.61 2.05 -7.91
CA LYS A 179 6.94 3.22 -7.34
C LYS A 179 6.34 2.87 -6.00
N PHE A 180 6.62 3.72 -5.00
CA PHE A 180 5.95 3.69 -3.71
C PHE A 180 5.38 5.05 -3.36
N ARG A 181 4.19 5.05 -2.76
CA ARG A 181 3.61 6.20 -2.09
C ARG A 181 3.81 6.07 -0.60
N VAL A 182 4.28 7.14 0.05
CA VAL A 182 4.25 7.23 1.50
C VAL A 182 2.93 7.87 1.96
N ARG A 183 2.35 7.31 3.02
CA ARG A 183 1.16 7.84 3.70
C ARG A 183 1.43 7.90 5.19
N LEU A 184 0.79 8.82 5.88
CA LEU A 184 0.76 8.88 7.34
C LEU A 184 -0.68 8.61 7.77
N ASN A 185 -0.90 7.58 8.58
CA ASN A 185 -2.23 7.23 9.04
C ASN A 185 -2.36 7.46 10.54
N LYS A 186 -3.51 7.97 10.94
CA LYS A 186 -3.87 8.12 12.36
C LYS A 186 -3.85 6.75 13.05
N TYR A 187 -3.33 6.72 14.27
CA TYR A 187 -3.52 5.56 15.13
C TYR A 187 -4.97 5.55 15.62
N ASP A 188 -5.71 4.53 15.26
CA ASP A 188 -7.06 4.30 15.79
C ASP A 188 -6.96 3.60 17.15
N SER A 189 -7.23 4.32 18.20
CA SER A 189 -7.13 3.81 19.59
C SER A 189 -8.15 2.72 19.94
N LEU A 190 -9.24 2.61 19.17
CA LEU A 190 -10.27 1.59 19.41
C LEU A 190 -9.87 0.24 18.82
N THR A 191 -9.25 0.25 17.64
CA THR A 191 -8.89 -0.98 16.92
C THR A 191 -7.40 -1.29 16.96
N GLY A 192 -6.57 -0.32 17.32
CA GLY A 192 -5.10 -0.41 17.24
C GLY A 192 -4.56 -0.44 15.80
N LYS A 193 -5.40 -0.19 14.79
CA LYS A 193 -5.09 -0.28 13.36
C LYS A 193 -4.80 1.10 12.76
N PRO A 194 -4.21 1.15 11.54
CA PRO A 194 -4.14 2.39 10.77
C PRO A 194 -5.53 2.91 10.42
N GLY A 195 -5.80 4.17 10.75
CA GLY A 195 -7.03 4.89 10.46
C GLY A 195 -6.92 5.78 9.23
N GLU A 196 -7.54 6.96 9.30
CA GLU A 196 -7.55 7.96 8.24
C GLU A 196 -6.16 8.53 7.95
N ASP A 197 -6.00 9.08 6.75
CA ASP A 197 -4.77 9.79 6.37
C ASP A 197 -4.62 11.08 7.16
N LEU A 198 -3.40 11.36 7.61
CA LEU A 198 -3.01 12.57 8.32
C LEU A 198 -2.47 13.66 7.39
N ILE A 199 -2.25 13.31 6.13
CA ILE A 199 -1.73 14.22 5.10
C ILE A 199 -2.62 14.18 3.87
N GLU A 200 -2.79 15.34 3.23
CA GLU A 200 -3.59 15.48 2.01
C GLU A 200 -2.72 15.49 0.73
N LYS A 201 -1.41 15.42 0.87
CA LYS A 201 -0.47 15.43 -0.27
C LYS A 201 -0.04 14.02 -0.63
N SER A 202 -0.16 13.65 -1.92
CA SER A 202 0.38 12.40 -2.44
C SER A 202 1.90 12.56 -2.67
N ILE A 203 2.70 11.78 -1.95
CA ILE A 203 4.16 11.78 -2.07
C ILE A 203 4.59 10.44 -2.60
N VAL A 204 5.05 10.43 -3.84
CA VAL A 204 5.47 9.23 -4.57
C VAL A 204 6.97 9.32 -4.82
N VAL A 205 7.67 8.21 -4.59
CA VAL A 205 9.07 8.02 -5.00
C VAL A 205 9.11 6.95 -6.07
N GLU A 206 9.74 7.26 -7.17
CA GLU A 206 10.11 6.33 -8.23
C GLU A 206 11.60 6.06 -8.17
N SER A 207 12.01 4.80 -8.35
CA SER A 207 13.41 4.44 -8.26
C SER A 207 13.72 3.18 -9.07
N ASN A 208 14.95 3.10 -9.57
CA ASN A 208 15.50 1.91 -10.24
C ASN A 208 16.50 1.13 -9.36
N TRP A 209 16.63 1.51 -8.11
CA TRP A 209 17.55 0.89 -7.16
C TRP A 209 17.33 -0.61 -7.03
N LYS A 210 18.40 -1.37 -7.06
CA LYS A 210 18.30 -2.84 -6.96
C LYS A 210 18.20 -3.31 -5.50
N THR A 211 18.83 -2.58 -4.57
CA THR A 211 18.81 -2.85 -3.13
C THR A 211 19.18 -1.58 -2.36
N GLY A 212 18.83 -1.50 -1.09
CA GLY A 212 19.18 -0.38 -0.21
C GLY A 212 17.97 0.40 0.31
N TRP A 213 18.19 1.61 0.78
CA TRP A 213 17.14 2.44 1.38
C TRP A 213 16.66 3.51 0.41
N ILE A 214 15.36 3.59 0.19
CA ILE A 214 14.71 4.74 -0.45
C ILE A 214 14.17 5.68 0.62
N THR A 215 14.25 6.99 0.36
CA THR A 215 13.86 8.01 1.31
C THR A 215 12.85 8.98 0.69
N PHE A 216 11.79 9.26 1.44
CA PHE A 216 10.75 10.23 1.12
C PHE A 216 11.01 11.49 1.94
N ASP A 217 11.21 12.63 1.29
CA ASP A 217 11.30 13.91 1.98
C ASP A 217 9.89 14.38 2.35
N LEU A 218 9.69 14.59 3.64
CA LEU A 218 8.42 15.02 4.23
C LEU A 218 8.55 16.40 4.89
N SER A 219 9.67 17.07 4.70
CA SER A 219 9.99 18.33 5.39
C SER A 219 8.97 19.43 5.12
N ASP A 220 8.51 19.53 3.86
CA ASP A 220 7.54 20.53 3.42
C ASP A 220 6.14 20.35 4.03
N LEU A 221 5.85 19.15 4.58
CA LEU A 221 4.56 18.92 5.23
C LEU A 221 4.41 19.67 6.54
N ASN A 222 5.52 20.10 7.14
CA ASN A 222 5.55 20.68 8.49
C ASN A 222 4.71 19.84 9.49
N PHE A 223 4.75 18.51 9.34
CA PHE A 223 3.93 17.60 10.12
C PHE A 223 4.44 17.51 11.55
N GLN A 224 3.66 18.06 12.49
CA GLN A 224 3.95 17.99 13.91
C GLN A 224 3.50 16.63 14.46
N VAL A 225 4.43 15.90 15.08
CA VAL A 225 4.15 14.63 15.72
C VAL A 225 3.61 14.89 17.13
N THR A 226 2.34 14.59 17.35
CA THR A 226 1.65 14.83 18.64
C THR A 226 1.23 13.55 19.36
N GLY A 227 1.31 12.40 18.69
CA GLY A 227 0.90 11.10 19.22
C GLY A 227 1.40 9.96 18.35
N PRO A 228 1.03 8.72 18.67
CA PRO A 228 1.35 7.57 17.83
C PRO A 228 0.66 7.70 16.47
N PHE A 229 1.36 7.26 15.42
CA PHE A 229 0.86 7.24 14.06
C PHE A 229 1.48 6.08 13.27
N PHE A 230 0.93 5.79 12.11
CA PHE A 230 1.53 4.82 11.20
C PHE A 230 2.22 5.53 10.04
N VAL A 231 3.44 5.11 9.75
CA VAL A 231 4.05 5.35 8.44
C VAL A 231 3.70 4.17 7.54
N THR A 232 3.09 4.48 6.41
CA THR A 232 2.56 3.48 5.48
C THR A 232 3.22 3.64 4.12
N PHE A 233 3.65 2.53 3.55
CA PHE A 233 4.19 2.47 2.19
C PHE A 233 3.23 1.67 1.31
N GLU A 234 2.71 2.34 0.31
CA GLU A 234 1.77 1.77 -0.67
C GLU A 234 2.51 1.52 -1.97
N GLN A 235 2.55 0.26 -2.40
CA GLN A 235 3.16 -0.12 -3.66
C GLN A 235 2.22 0.25 -4.82
N LEU A 236 2.74 1.02 -5.76
CA LEU A 236 1.99 1.49 -6.92
C LEU A 236 2.35 0.62 -8.14
N LEU A 237 1.55 -0.41 -8.38
CA LEU A 237 1.66 -1.27 -9.56
C LEU A 237 0.62 -0.85 -10.59
N ASP A 238 1.06 -0.21 -11.66
CA ASP A 238 0.20 0.09 -12.79
C ASP A 238 -0.08 -1.19 -13.62
N LEU A 239 -0.87 -1.06 -14.67
CA LEU A 239 -1.26 -2.20 -15.50
C LEU A 239 -0.04 -2.87 -16.16
N LYS A 240 0.96 -2.09 -16.57
CA LYS A 240 2.21 -2.59 -17.17
C LYS A 240 2.99 -3.44 -16.18
N ASP A 241 3.15 -2.94 -14.93
CA ASP A 241 3.85 -3.64 -13.86
C ASP A 241 3.16 -4.98 -13.55
N ARG A 242 1.84 -4.97 -13.37
CA ARG A 242 1.04 -6.18 -13.10
C ARG A 242 1.11 -7.20 -14.24
N THR A 243 1.09 -6.74 -15.47
CA THR A 243 1.25 -7.59 -16.65
C THR A 243 2.64 -8.25 -16.69
N ALA A 244 3.69 -7.50 -16.37
CA ALA A 244 5.05 -8.02 -16.30
C ALA A 244 5.19 -9.10 -15.20
N ILE A 245 4.60 -8.84 -14.02
CA ILE A 245 4.54 -9.82 -12.92
C ILE A 245 3.82 -11.09 -13.36
N ALA A 246 2.63 -10.97 -13.94
CA ALA A 246 1.82 -12.11 -14.40
C ALA A 246 2.56 -12.94 -15.48
N TYR A 247 3.27 -12.27 -16.38
CA TYR A 247 4.09 -12.94 -17.39
C TYR A 247 5.26 -13.70 -16.75
N GLY A 248 5.97 -13.07 -15.81
CA GLY A 248 7.07 -13.70 -15.08
C GLY A 248 6.62 -14.94 -14.30
N TYR A 249 5.50 -14.86 -13.60
CA TYR A 249 4.92 -16.03 -12.92
C TYR A 249 4.61 -17.17 -13.88
N ARG A 250 3.94 -16.88 -14.99
CA ARG A 250 3.62 -17.90 -16.00
C ARG A 250 4.89 -18.56 -16.59
N ARG A 251 5.93 -17.78 -16.82
CA ARG A 251 7.22 -18.30 -17.30
C ARG A 251 7.84 -19.26 -16.30
N ILE A 252 7.86 -18.89 -15.00
CA ILE A 252 8.44 -19.71 -13.95
C ILE A 252 7.64 -21.00 -13.75
N ILE A 253 6.30 -20.94 -13.70
CA ILE A 253 5.44 -22.11 -13.55
C ILE A 253 5.62 -23.09 -14.72
N ARG A 254 5.82 -22.58 -15.94
CA ARG A 254 6.08 -23.45 -17.11
C ARG A 254 7.44 -24.13 -17.04
N ALA A 255 8.47 -23.42 -16.54
CA ALA A 255 9.82 -23.96 -16.41
C ALA A 255 9.97 -24.91 -15.21
N HIS A 256 9.22 -24.65 -14.12
CA HIS A 256 9.33 -25.33 -12.84
C HIS A 256 7.93 -25.62 -12.25
N PRO A 257 7.15 -26.49 -12.87
CA PRO A 257 5.80 -26.82 -12.37
C PRO A 257 5.82 -27.44 -10.96
N GLU A 258 6.90 -28.10 -10.58
CA GLU A 258 7.12 -28.69 -9.26
C GLU A 258 7.22 -27.64 -8.13
N TRP A 259 7.50 -26.39 -8.45
CA TRP A 259 7.54 -25.30 -7.46
C TRP A 259 6.15 -24.76 -7.12
N LEU A 260 5.13 -25.12 -7.90
CA LEU A 260 3.77 -24.69 -7.66
C LEU A 260 3.11 -25.58 -6.60
N LYS A 261 2.90 -25.05 -5.41
CA LYS A 261 2.08 -25.71 -4.39
C LYS A 261 0.68 -25.14 -4.36
N THR A 262 -0.26 -26.08 -4.31
CA THR A 262 -1.67 -25.76 -4.10
C THR A 262 -1.99 -26.00 -2.62
N ASP A 263 -2.35 -24.95 -1.93
CA ASP A 263 -2.78 -25.01 -0.54
C ASP A 263 -4.28 -24.73 -0.43
N THR A 264 -4.91 -25.40 0.52
CA THR A 264 -6.28 -25.07 0.92
C THR A 264 -6.22 -24.14 2.13
N VAL A 265 -6.72 -22.93 1.97
CA VAL A 265 -6.79 -21.92 3.04
C VAL A 265 -8.25 -21.66 3.36
N PHE A 266 -8.56 -21.50 4.64
CA PHE A 266 -9.90 -21.14 5.10
C PHE A 266 -9.94 -19.67 5.50
N TYR A 267 -10.72 -18.85 4.77
CA TYR A 267 -11.00 -17.47 5.12
C TYR A 267 -12.46 -17.29 5.51
N GLY A 268 -12.73 -16.87 6.74
CA GLY A 268 -14.10 -16.65 7.22
C GLY A 268 -15.01 -17.89 7.11
N GLY A 269 -14.46 -19.10 7.30
CA GLY A 269 -15.18 -20.36 7.18
C GLY A 269 -15.31 -20.90 5.74
N ASN A 270 -14.90 -20.15 4.73
CA ASN A 270 -14.95 -20.59 3.33
C ASN A 270 -13.59 -21.19 2.89
N LYS A 271 -13.67 -22.37 2.27
CA LYS A 271 -12.52 -23.04 1.66
C LYS A 271 -12.08 -22.28 0.41
N GLN A 272 -10.83 -21.86 0.37
CA GLN A 272 -10.20 -21.29 -0.82
C GLN A 272 -8.98 -22.13 -1.21
N ILE A 273 -8.85 -22.37 -2.51
CA ILE A 273 -7.66 -23.01 -3.06
C ILE A 273 -6.72 -21.89 -3.51
N THR A 274 -5.55 -21.84 -2.90
CA THR A 274 -4.52 -20.87 -3.25
C THR A 274 -3.31 -21.60 -3.83
N GLN A 275 -2.67 -20.97 -4.80
CA GLN A 275 -1.44 -21.46 -5.39
C GLN A 275 -0.29 -20.55 -5.01
N ARG A 276 0.80 -21.11 -4.54
CA ARG A 276 2.03 -20.35 -4.23
C ARG A 276 3.26 -21.03 -4.80
N LEU A 277 4.23 -20.24 -5.20
CA LEU A 277 5.56 -20.74 -5.57
C LEU A 277 6.40 -20.92 -4.30
N LEU A 278 6.91 -22.13 -4.08
CA LEU A 278 7.73 -22.45 -2.90
C LEU A 278 9.19 -22.00 -3.02
N MET A 279 9.69 -22.00 -4.22
CA MET A 279 11.07 -21.68 -4.54
C MET A 279 11.07 -20.63 -5.64
N GLY A 280 11.17 -19.42 -5.36
CA GLY A 280 11.09 -18.46 -6.45
C GLY A 280 11.42 -17.09 -6.01
N GLY A 281 12.30 -16.75 -5.48
CA GLY A 281 12.62 -15.36 -5.21
C GLY A 281 13.66 -14.80 -6.16
N ILE A 282 14.34 -15.62 -6.95
CA ILE A 282 15.55 -15.16 -7.65
C ILE A 282 15.19 -14.39 -8.92
N ASP A 283 14.18 -14.81 -9.66
CA ASP A 283 13.83 -14.23 -10.97
C ASP A 283 12.41 -13.70 -11.10
N LEU A 284 11.67 -13.57 -9.97
CA LEU A 284 10.35 -12.96 -10.01
C LEU A 284 10.46 -11.47 -10.31
N PRO A 285 9.73 -10.97 -11.31
CA PRO A 285 9.63 -9.52 -11.51
C PRO A 285 8.91 -8.90 -10.32
N GLY A 286 9.48 -7.81 -9.77
CA GLY A 286 8.88 -7.09 -8.67
C GLY A 286 9.90 -6.50 -7.71
N THR A 287 9.36 -5.81 -6.71
CA THR A 287 10.15 -5.15 -5.67
C THR A 287 9.87 -5.79 -4.32
N PHE A 288 10.90 -6.36 -3.72
CA PHE A 288 10.89 -6.98 -2.40
C PHE A 288 11.31 -5.96 -1.36
N ILE A 289 10.46 -5.69 -0.38
CA ILE A 289 10.78 -4.82 0.75
C ILE A 289 11.50 -5.59 1.85
N GLY A 290 12.42 -4.95 2.56
CA GLY A 290 13.12 -5.54 3.68
C GLY A 290 12.18 -5.82 4.85
N ALA A 291 12.28 -7.02 5.43
CA ALA A 291 11.47 -7.44 6.58
C ALA A 291 12.27 -8.22 7.60
N SER A 292 11.85 -8.15 8.86
CA SER A 292 12.37 -8.94 9.98
C SER A 292 11.26 -9.78 10.58
N TYR A 293 11.55 -11.05 10.79
CA TYR A 293 10.70 -12.02 11.48
C TYR A 293 11.23 -12.36 12.89
N ALA A 294 12.30 -11.67 13.32
CA ALA A 294 12.92 -11.89 14.61
C ALA A 294 11.98 -11.50 15.75
N LYS A 295 11.92 -12.35 16.78
CA LYS A 295 11.08 -12.12 17.98
C LYS A 295 11.35 -10.75 18.59
N SER A 296 12.61 -10.33 18.68
CA SER A 296 13.00 -9.01 19.21
C SER A 296 12.39 -7.83 18.44
N ALA A 297 12.18 -7.96 17.12
CA ALA A 297 11.49 -6.94 16.33
C ALA A 297 9.98 -7.01 16.55
N LEU A 298 9.40 -8.21 16.61
CA LEU A 298 7.97 -8.43 16.83
C LEU A 298 7.51 -7.97 18.21
N ASP A 299 8.37 -8.11 19.24
CA ASP A 299 8.09 -7.64 20.60
C ASP A 299 8.12 -6.09 20.69
N LYS A 300 8.90 -5.44 19.83
CA LYS A 300 9.13 -3.99 19.86
C LYS A 300 8.19 -3.18 18.95
N TYR A 301 7.81 -3.75 17.81
CA TYR A 301 7.08 -3.04 16.77
C TYR A 301 5.77 -3.74 16.39
N SER A 302 4.86 -3.02 15.78
CA SER A 302 3.63 -3.56 15.17
C SER A 302 3.51 -3.15 13.72
N CYS A 303 3.24 -4.15 12.87
CA CYS A 303 3.10 -3.96 11.44
C CYS A 303 1.76 -4.49 10.94
N PHE A 304 1.17 -3.78 9.99
CA PHE A 304 -0.10 -4.13 9.37
C PHE A 304 0.03 -4.11 7.85
N VAL A 305 -0.72 -4.97 7.19
CA VAL A 305 -0.83 -4.98 5.72
C VAL A 305 -2.29 -4.88 5.30
N ARG A 306 -2.52 -4.33 4.12
CA ARG A 306 -3.77 -4.45 3.38
C ARG A 306 -3.44 -4.73 1.92
N GLU A 307 -4.27 -5.51 1.25
CA GLU A 307 -3.98 -6.00 -0.10
C GLU A 307 -4.31 -4.97 -1.19
N THR A 308 -5.20 -4.06 -0.91
CA THR A 308 -5.54 -2.93 -1.79
C THR A 308 -5.65 -1.64 -0.99
N SER A 309 -5.60 -0.49 -1.65
CA SER A 309 -5.64 0.83 -1.00
C SER A 309 -6.87 1.06 -0.12
N LEU A 310 -7.97 0.36 -0.40
CA LEU A 310 -9.24 0.45 0.35
C LEU A 310 -9.57 -0.83 1.11
N GLY A 311 -8.64 -1.80 1.13
CA GLY A 311 -8.77 -3.08 1.81
C GLY A 311 -8.70 -2.96 3.33
N GLU A 312 -9.05 -4.06 4.00
CA GLU A 312 -8.98 -4.15 5.46
C GLU A 312 -7.53 -4.35 5.94
N TRP A 313 -7.17 -3.65 7.02
CA TRP A 313 -5.89 -3.81 7.69
C TRP A 313 -5.82 -5.09 8.51
N LYS A 314 -4.77 -5.88 8.30
CA LYS A 314 -4.48 -7.12 9.02
C LYS A 314 -3.11 -7.00 9.68
N LYS A 315 -3.02 -7.34 10.97
CA LYS A 315 -1.74 -7.45 11.67
C LYS A 315 -0.96 -8.64 11.12
N VAL A 316 0.34 -8.46 10.90
CA VAL A 316 1.20 -9.51 10.33
C VAL A 316 2.37 -9.86 11.27
N PRO A 317 2.83 -11.13 11.26
CA PRO A 317 3.95 -11.59 12.10
C PRO A 317 5.30 -11.26 11.44
N MET A 318 5.44 -10.04 10.98
CA MET A 318 6.69 -9.51 10.44
C MET A 318 6.77 -8.02 10.69
N ILE A 319 7.97 -7.47 10.70
CA ILE A 319 8.21 -6.02 10.82
C ILE A 319 8.95 -5.54 9.59
N VAL A 320 8.36 -4.61 8.87
CA VAL A 320 9.00 -3.97 7.73
C VAL A 320 10.24 -3.19 8.18
N ALA A 321 11.31 -3.23 7.39
CA ALA A 321 12.45 -2.36 7.58
C ALA A 321 12.12 -0.97 7.05
N ALA A 322 11.63 -0.15 7.96
CA ALA A 322 11.22 1.21 7.68
C ALA A 322 11.53 2.12 8.87
N THR A 323 11.87 3.35 8.58
CA THR A 323 12.19 4.37 9.59
C THR A 323 11.53 5.69 9.30
N VAL A 324 11.39 6.49 10.34
CA VAL A 324 11.06 7.91 10.24
C VAL A 324 12.15 8.73 10.91
N THR A 325 12.45 9.88 10.34
CA THR A 325 13.37 10.87 10.88
C THR A 325 12.56 12.05 11.39
N VAL A 326 12.75 12.42 12.64
CA VAL A 326 12.11 13.58 13.25
C VAL A 326 13.16 14.58 13.74
N THR A 327 12.80 15.86 13.78
CA THR A 327 13.61 16.91 14.41
C THR A 327 12.86 17.51 15.58
N GLY A 328 13.62 17.89 16.61
CA GLY A 328 13.09 18.51 17.81
C GLY A 328 14.20 18.74 18.83
N GLN A 329 13.81 19.18 20.02
CA GLN A 329 14.76 19.38 21.11
C GLN A 329 14.79 18.16 22.01
N PHE A 330 15.88 17.40 21.94
CA PHE A 330 16.08 16.19 22.74
C PHE A 330 17.21 16.38 23.74
N LYS A 331 17.14 15.74 24.93
CA LYS A 331 18.21 15.75 25.93
C LYS A 331 19.47 15.03 25.41
N ALA A 332 20.63 15.56 25.72
CA ALA A 332 21.93 15.10 25.22
C ALA A 332 22.35 13.68 25.69
N SER A 333 21.63 13.07 26.63
CA SER A 333 22.02 11.83 27.30
C SER A 333 21.53 10.54 26.62
N ASP A 334 20.85 10.62 25.50
CA ASP A 334 20.24 9.44 24.89
C ASP A 334 21.14 8.85 23.78
N LYS A 335 21.66 7.65 24.02
CA LYS A 335 22.53 6.90 23.09
C LYS A 335 21.85 6.47 21.78
N SER A 336 20.55 6.73 21.61
CA SER A 336 19.81 6.46 20.38
C SER A 336 20.00 7.53 19.29
N VAL A 337 20.69 8.62 19.61
CA VAL A 337 21.01 9.70 18.68
C VAL A 337 22.26 9.32 17.90
N THR A 338 22.10 8.70 16.78
CA THR A 338 23.20 8.48 15.82
C THR A 338 23.05 9.44 14.66
N ASP A 339 23.96 10.40 14.54
CA ASP A 339 24.18 11.17 13.31
C ASP A 339 24.74 10.22 12.23
N ILE A 340 23.88 9.45 11.61
CA ILE A 340 24.24 8.70 10.40
C ILE A 340 23.61 9.48 9.24
N PRO A 341 24.41 10.14 8.38
CA PRO A 341 23.89 10.67 7.14
C PRO A 341 23.40 9.51 6.29
N LEU A 342 22.09 9.40 6.10
CA LEU A 342 21.56 8.58 5.03
C LEU A 342 21.91 9.25 3.70
N PRO A 343 22.37 8.53 2.69
CA PRO A 343 22.64 9.12 1.39
C PRO A 343 21.39 9.83 0.89
N ILE A 344 21.56 11.09 0.54
CA ILE A 344 20.56 11.93 -0.13
C ILE A 344 20.74 11.62 -1.62
N TYR A 345 19.74 11.04 -2.25
CA TYR A 345 19.69 10.86 -3.69
C TYR A 345 18.38 11.36 -4.23
#